data_3cf25d7c1dac707c787444d1cd459d9f
#
_entry.id   3cf25d7c1dac707c787444d1cd459d9f
#
_cell.length_a   1.000
_cell.length_b   1.000
_cell.length_c   1.000
_cell.angle_alpha   90.00
_cell.angle_beta   90.00
_cell.angle_gamma   90.00
#
_symmetry.space_group_name_H-M   'P 1'
#
loop_
_entity.id
_entity.type
_entity.pdbx_description
1 polymer ?
#
loop_
_entity_poly.entity_id
_entity_poly.type
_entity_poly.pdbx_seq_one_letter_code
_entity_poly.pdbx_strand_id
1 'polypeptide(L)'
;MVTATGSAAPRARSTKFSTQVAVQTAHEQSTKMITEKARTLVVKFGGSSLADKERISRAACLIAKENSKGVRIVVVVSAMGKTTDQLISFINSDQAGVLDKTDTDDILAMGERTSVRVFASALKAEGLNAKYFDPSDPDWPIMTDDNFSDANPLVDLCVKRVREHVVPLLDSGTVPVIAGFVGRSAGGKISTIGRGGSDTTAFIMAKGTGAEEVVLVTDADGILTADPKLISSARRLENIDVRSLIGLADSGTKFIHRKALRYKDPDIPVRVISNKSGDLQAKGTIITGGIASEIEVTFASATPAMAVTVAGKGISENPIILSDVVREIRKHSSLLGLSANFDSVIFYIPQTTSNTILKTIHDLIVSYGEALAMAVQHNLAFLKVKGVGLEETPGIIGRISTSLRDNNINIYGMLTLASSIIVFVRWDDKELALSLMKQVAKGE
;
A
#
# COMPACT_ATOMS: atom_id res chain seq x y z
N MET A 1 -69.07 -75.20 -28.32
CA MET A 1 -69.45 -74.00 -27.60
C MET A 1 -68.20 -73.41 -26.94
N VAL A 2 -67.83 -72.28 -27.48
CA VAL A 2 -67.42 -71.08 -26.70
C VAL A 2 -66.05 -71.21 -26.10
N THR A 3 -65.14 -70.32 -26.14
CA THR A 3 -64.82 -69.03 -26.76
C THR A 3 -63.34 -68.76 -26.47
N ALA A 4 -62.67 -68.25 -27.43
CA ALA A 4 -61.30 -67.80 -27.30
C ALA A 4 -61.24 -66.43 -26.57
N THR A 5 -60.27 -66.20 -25.70
CA THR A 5 -59.84 -64.84 -25.28
C THR A 5 -58.33 -64.73 -25.38
N GLY A 6 -57.90 -63.85 -26.26
CA GLY A 6 -56.50 -63.51 -26.47
C GLY A 6 -55.95 -62.65 -25.36
N SER A 7 -54.70 -62.89 -25.02
CA SER A 7 -53.89 -62.04 -24.12
C SER A 7 -52.88 -61.28 -24.99
N ALA A 8 -52.98 -59.96 -24.97
CA ALA A 8 -52.03 -59.07 -25.58
C ALA A 8 -50.93 -58.75 -24.60
N ALA A 9 -49.66 -58.87 -24.99
CA ALA A 9 -48.50 -58.47 -24.25
C ALA A 9 -48.29 -56.94 -24.27
N PRO A 10 -47.85 -56.30 -23.20
CA PRO A 10 -47.55 -54.86 -23.22
C PRO A 10 -46.16 -54.58 -23.84
N ARG A 11 -46.15 -53.63 -24.72
CA ARG A 11 -44.96 -53.09 -25.38
C ARG A 11 -44.02 -52.40 -24.41
N ALA A 12 -42.73 -52.75 -24.42
CA ALA A 12 -41.59 -52.01 -23.82
C ALA A 12 -41.44 -50.63 -24.47
N ARG A 13 -41.80 -49.57 -23.69
CA ARG A 13 -41.38 -48.19 -23.94
C ARG A 13 -41.00 -47.61 -22.57
N SER A 14 -39.70 -47.58 -22.23
CA SER A 14 -39.18 -46.69 -21.18
C SER A 14 -37.68 -46.86 -20.83
N THR A 15 -36.79 -47.11 -21.78
CA THR A 15 -35.36 -47.17 -21.46
C THR A 15 -34.49 -46.16 -22.21
N LYS A 16 -35.08 -45.38 -23.12
CA LYS A 16 -34.29 -44.34 -23.86
C LYS A 16 -34.34 -42.94 -23.25
N PHE A 17 -35.32 -42.63 -22.39
CA PHE A 17 -35.44 -41.30 -21.78
C PHE A 17 -34.57 -41.11 -20.54
N SER A 18 -34.29 -42.17 -19.77
CA SER A 18 -33.45 -42.08 -18.55
C SER A 18 -31.95 -41.95 -18.86
N THR A 19 -31.47 -42.46 -19.98
CA THR A 19 -30.05 -42.40 -20.37
C THR A 19 -29.68 -41.02 -20.95
N GLN A 20 -30.62 -40.35 -21.63
CA GLN A 20 -30.40 -39.03 -22.18
C GLN A 20 -30.39 -37.92 -21.09
N VAL A 21 -31.21 -38.04 -20.04
CA VAL A 21 -31.23 -37.12 -18.93
C VAL A 21 -29.97 -37.29 -18.04
N ALA A 22 -29.47 -38.52 -17.87
CA ALA A 22 -28.25 -38.79 -17.10
C ALA A 22 -26.99 -38.30 -17.83
N VAL A 23 -26.94 -38.37 -19.16
CA VAL A 23 -25.81 -37.84 -19.95
C VAL A 23 -25.84 -36.32 -20.00
N GLN A 24 -27.03 -35.69 -20.03
CA GLN A 24 -27.18 -34.26 -20.06
C GLN A 24 -26.83 -33.63 -18.66
N THR A 25 -27.23 -34.27 -17.56
CA THR A 25 -26.85 -33.87 -16.20
C THR A 25 -25.34 -34.07 -15.92
N ALA A 26 -24.74 -35.15 -16.46
CA ALA A 26 -23.29 -35.34 -16.36
C ALA A 26 -22.52 -34.35 -17.22
N HIS A 27 -23.05 -33.95 -18.38
CA HIS A 27 -22.46 -32.91 -19.23
C HIS A 27 -22.64 -31.52 -18.64
N GLU A 28 -23.76 -31.20 -18.04
CA GLU A 28 -24.00 -29.95 -17.31
C GLU A 28 -23.19 -29.87 -15.98
N GLN A 29 -23.00 -30.99 -15.30
CA GLN A 29 -22.08 -31.05 -14.15
C GLN A 29 -20.61 -30.97 -14.57
N SER A 30 -20.24 -31.56 -15.70
CA SER A 30 -18.91 -31.43 -16.30
C SER A 30 -18.66 -30.03 -16.87
N THR A 31 -19.69 -29.32 -17.35
CA THR A 31 -19.57 -27.95 -17.88
C THR A 31 -19.66 -26.92 -16.74
N LYS A 32 -20.22 -27.25 -15.58
CA LYS A 32 -20.13 -26.43 -14.33
C LYS A 32 -18.83 -26.61 -13.57
N MET A 33 -17.99 -27.57 -13.94
CA MET A 33 -16.58 -27.63 -13.58
C MET A 33 -15.68 -26.77 -14.51
N ILE A 34 -16.24 -25.74 -15.16
CA ILE A 34 -15.46 -24.69 -15.79
C ILE A 34 -14.87 -23.86 -14.66
N THR A 35 -13.70 -24.35 -14.13
CA THR A 35 -12.59 -23.55 -13.62
C THR A 35 -13.02 -22.32 -12.83
N GLU A 36 -13.48 -22.48 -11.60
CA GLU A 36 -13.16 -21.50 -10.58
C GLU A 36 -11.62 -21.45 -10.54
N LYS A 37 -11.06 -20.36 -11.06
CA LYS A 37 -9.62 -20.15 -11.07
C LYS A 37 -9.13 -20.31 -9.63
N ALA A 38 -8.32 -21.34 -9.37
CA ALA A 38 -7.85 -21.64 -8.03
C ALA A 38 -7.30 -20.36 -7.37
N ARG A 39 -7.82 -20.02 -6.18
CA ARG A 39 -7.44 -18.84 -5.43
C ARG A 39 -5.92 -18.75 -5.31
N THR A 40 -5.34 -17.58 -5.57
CA THR A 40 -3.90 -17.36 -5.45
C THR A 40 -3.62 -16.37 -4.32
N LEU A 41 -2.72 -16.73 -3.42
CA LEU A 41 -2.25 -15.87 -2.34
C LEU A 41 -0.75 -15.60 -2.49
N VAL A 42 -0.32 -14.40 -2.13
CA VAL A 42 1.08 -14.10 -1.86
C VAL A 42 1.25 -13.95 -0.36
N VAL A 43 2.08 -14.79 0.23
CA VAL A 43 2.34 -14.77 1.68
C VAL A 43 3.78 -14.33 1.94
N LYS A 44 3.94 -13.21 2.67
CA LYS A 44 5.26 -12.72 3.03
C LYS A 44 5.52 -12.95 4.52
N PHE A 45 6.65 -13.56 4.82
CA PHE A 45 7.15 -13.71 6.18
C PHE A 45 8.27 -12.70 6.47
N GLY A 46 8.10 -11.89 7.53
CA GLY A 46 9.15 -11.01 8.04
C GLY A 46 10.25 -11.77 8.78
N GLY A 47 11.40 -11.14 8.97
CA GLY A 47 12.56 -11.77 9.63
C GLY A 47 12.27 -12.29 11.04
N SER A 48 11.45 -11.59 11.82
CA SER A 48 11.00 -12.03 13.15
C SER A 48 10.18 -13.32 13.10
N SER A 49 9.48 -13.58 11.99
CA SER A 49 8.69 -14.80 11.77
C SER A 49 9.53 -16.00 11.32
N LEU A 50 10.81 -15.78 10.99
CA LEU A 50 11.76 -16.78 10.50
C LEU A 50 13.03 -16.84 11.37
N ALA A 51 12.99 -16.34 12.61
CA ALA A 51 14.17 -16.10 13.43
C ALA A 51 14.86 -17.38 13.92
N ASP A 52 14.15 -18.50 13.96
CA ASP A 52 14.63 -19.78 14.45
C ASP A 52 13.93 -20.95 13.76
N LYS A 53 14.44 -22.16 14.00
CA LYS A 53 13.91 -23.40 13.40
C LYS A 53 12.44 -23.63 13.69
N GLU A 54 12.00 -23.31 14.89
CA GLU A 54 10.60 -23.55 15.33
C GLU A 54 9.64 -22.63 14.58
N ARG A 55 10.01 -21.36 14.42
CA ARG A 55 9.22 -20.38 13.65
C ARG A 55 9.18 -20.72 12.16
N ILE A 56 10.29 -21.15 11.59
CA ILE A 56 10.35 -21.59 10.19
C ILE A 56 9.45 -22.80 9.97
N SER A 57 9.53 -23.83 10.84
CA SER A 57 8.66 -25.02 10.75
C SER A 57 7.18 -24.64 10.88
N ARG A 58 6.84 -23.77 11.83
CA ARG A 58 5.47 -23.27 11.99
C ARG A 58 4.98 -22.52 10.74
N ALA A 59 5.80 -21.65 10.17
CA ALA A 59 5.49 -20.94 8.94
C ALA A 59 5.30 -21.89 7.75
N ALA A 60 6.15 -22.92 7.61
CA ALA A 60 5.99 -23.94 6.57
C ALA A 60 4.70 -24.75 6.74
N CYS A 61 4.36 -25.15 7.97
CA CYS A 61 3.11 -25.83 8.29
C CYS A 61 1.87 -24.99 7.95
N LEU A 62 1.90 -23.65 8.18
CA LEU A 62 0.82 -22.75 7.78
C LEU A 62 0.62 -22.74 6.25
N ILE A 63 1.70 -22.71 5.47
CA ILE A 63 1.65 -22.79 4.00
C ILE A 63 1.07 -24.15 3.57
N ALA A 64 1.55 -25.26 4.15
CA ALA A 64 1.07 -26.61 3.82
C ALA A 64 -0.42 -26.76 4.11
N LYS A 65 -0.88 -26.29 5.26
CA LYS A 65 -2.30 -26.30 5.65
C LYS A 65 -3.18 -25.50 4.67
N GLU A 66 -2.73 -24.35 4.19
CA GLU A 66 -3.52 -23.55 3.26
C GLU A 66 -3.47 -24.12 1.84
N ASN A 67 -2.30 -24.62 1.42
CA ASN A 67 -2.13 -25.24 0.10
C ASN A 67 -2.99 -26.52 -0.02
N SER A 68 -3.14 -27.32 1.05
CA SER A 68 -4.00 -28.51 1.05
C SER A 68 -5.48 -28.20 0.80
N LYS A 69 -5.93 -26.96 0.91
CA LYS A 69 -7.28 -26.50 0.56
C LYS A 69 -7.41 -26.15 -0.93
N GLY A 70 -6.38 -26.41 -1.75
CA GLY A 70 -6.37 -26.07 -3.18
C GLY A 70 -5.97 -24.62 -3.48
N VAL A 71 -5.46 -23.87 -2.47
CA VAL A 71 -4.99 -22.49 -2.66
C VAL A 71 -3.59 -22.51 -3.24
N ARG A 72 -3.36 -21.78 -4.32
CA ARG A 72 -2.03 -21.56 -4.91
C ARG A 72 -1.30 -20.50 -4.11
N ILE A 73 -0.05 -20.74 -3.73
CA ILE A 73 0.66 -19.83 -2.81
C ILE A 73 2.03 -19.48 -3.39
N VAL A 74 2.34 -18.19 -3.44
CA VAL A 74 3.70 -17.66 -3.59
C VAL A 74 4.19 -17.23 -2.22
N VAL A 75 5.39 -17.66 -1.84
CA VAL A 75 6.00 -17.25 -0.59
C VAL A 75 7.10 -16.22 -0.84
N VAL A 76 7.10 -15.13 -0.09
CA VAL A 76 8.19 -14.15 -0.05
C VAL A 76 8.81 -14.17 1.35
N VAL A 77 10.12 -14.32 1.45
CA VAL A 77 10.84 -14.39 2.72
C VAL A 77 11.83 -13.23 2.86
N SER A 78 11.91 -12.68 4.06
CA SER A 78 12.99 -11.78 4.47
C SER A 78 14.16 -12.58 5.03
N ALA A 79 15.30 -11.96 5.26
CA ALA A 79 16.40 -12.54 6.02
C ALA A 79 15.93 -13.03 7.39
N MET A 80 16.53 -14.11 7.88
CA MET A 80 16.16 -14.75 9.15
C MET A 80 16.59 -13.89 10.35
N GLY A 81 15.64 -13.57 11.23
CA GLY A 81 15.92 -12.87 12.49
C GLY A 81 16.59 -11.50 12.28
N LYS A 82 17.83 -11.37 12.77
CA LYS A 82 18.66 -10.15 12.68
C LYS A 82 19.83 -10.28 11.71
N THR A 83 19.77 -11.19 10.76
CA THR A 83 20.90 -11.45 9.84
C THR A 83 21.28 -10.20 9.06
N THR A 84 20.33 -9.44 8.56
CA THR A 84 20.61 -8.18 7.83
C THR A 84 21.34 -7.17 8.73
N ASP A 85 20.93 -7.01 10.00
CA ASP A 85 21.59 -6.11 10.96
C ASP A 85 23.03 -6.56 11.23
N GLN A 86 23.28 -7.87 11.33
CA GLN A 86 24.62 -8.44 11.51
C GLN A 86 25.50 -8.16 10.29
N LEU A 87 24.98 -8.37 9.07
CA LEU A 87 25.72 -8.08 7.84
C LEU A 87 26.05 -6.59 7.73
N ILE A 88 25.10 -5.69 8.05
CA ILE A 88 25.34 -4.24 8.11
C ILE A 88 26.44 -3.92 9.14
N SER A 89 26.44 -4.57 10.30
CA SER A 89 27.47 -4.35 11.32
C SER A 89 28.87 -4.78 10.83
N PHE A 90 28.97 -5.86 10.07
CA PHE A 90 30.23 -6.28 9.45
C PHE A 90 30.71 -5.28 8.39
N ILE A 91 29.81 -4.79 7.55
CA ILE A 91 30.12 -3.80 6.50
C ILE A 91 30.60 -2.49 7.09
N ASN A 92 30.01 -2.04 8.21
CA ASN A 92 30.33 -0.75 8.87
C ASN A 92 31.50 -0.84 9.85
N SER A 93 32.16 -1.98 10.01
CA SER A 93 33.38 -2.08 10.81
C SER A 93 34.55 -1.34 10.13
N ASP A 94 35.61 -0.99 10.87
CA ASP A 94 36.72 -0.10 10.46
C ASP A 94 37.44 -0.45 9.13
N GLN A 95 37.10 -1.57 8.51
CA GLN A 95 37.59 -1.99 7.20
C GLN A 95 36.64 -1.59 6.04
N ALA A 96 35.52 -0.94 6.34
CA ALA A 96 34.42 -0.65 5.38
C ALA A 96 34.71 0.45 4.36
N GLY A 97 35.86 1.15 4.40
CA GLY A 97 36.21 2.19 3.44
C GLY A 97 36.50 1.72 2.01
N VAL A 98 36.34 0.42 1.71
CA VAL A 98 36.72 -0.21 0.44
C VAL A 98 35.52 -0.75 -0.34
N LEU A 99 34.34 -0.96 0.30
CA LEU A 99 33.20 -1.56 -0.37
C LEU A 99 32.40 -0.53 -1.16
N ASP A 100 32.18 -0.80 -2.44
CA ASP A 100 31.24 -0.05 -3.23
C ASP A 100 29.79 -0.47 -2.92
N LYS A 101 28.80 0.25 -3.49
CA LYS A 101 27.39 -0.05 -3.27
C LYS A 101 26.98 -1.40 -3.82
N THR A 102 27.63 -1.89 -4.89
CA THR A 102 27.30 -3.17 -5.51
C THR A 102 27.78 -4.32 -4.64
N ASP A 103 28.98 -4.20 -4.07
CA ASP A 103 29.52 -5.20 -3.11
C ASP A 103 28.67 -5.24 -1.83
N THR A 104 28.27 -4.06 -1.35
CA THR A 104 27.37 -3.93 -0.20
C THR A 104 26.04 -4.65 -0.44
N ASP A 105 25.42 -4.45 -1.59
CA ASP A 105 24.16 -5.07 -1.96
C ASP A 105 24.27 -6.59 -2.09
N ASP A 106 25.35 -7.10 -2.68
CA ASP A 106 25.58 -8.54 -2.81
C ASP A 106 25.76 -9.21 -1.43
N ILE A 107 26.52 -8.56 -0.53
CA ILE A 107 26.69 -9.06 0.85
C ILE A 107 25.34 -9.06 1.59
N LEU A 108 24.57 -7.97 1.52
CA LEU A 108 23.27 -7.86 2.20
C LEU A 108 22.28 -8.90 1.66
N ALA A 109 22.30 -9.17 0.36
CA ALA A 109 21.43 -10.16 -0.27
C ALA A 109 21.62 -11.59 0.27
N MET A 110 22.77 -11.90 0.86
CA MET A 110 23.06 -13.24 1.41
C MET A 110 22.07 -13.65 2.51
N GLY A 111 21.50 -12.69 3.23
CA GLY A 111 20.47 -12.94 4.24
C GLY A 111 19.24 -13.62 3.63
N GLU A 112 18.67 -13.03 2.62
CA GLU A 112 17.49 -13.52 1.92
C GLU A 112 17.80 -14.74 1.05
N ARG A 113 18.96 -14.77 0.40
CA ARG A 113 19.45 -15.93 -0.37
C ARG A 113 19.58 -17.18 0.48
N THR A 114 19.99 -17.04 1.73
CA THR A 114 20.01 -18.14 2.71
C THR A 114 18.58 -18.51 3.13
N SER A 115 17.77 -17.52 3.43
CA SER A 115 16.40 -17.70 3.90
C SER A 115 15.52 -18.48 2.90
N VAL A 116 15.59 -18.18 1.60
CA VAL A 116 14.78 -18.89 0.57
C VAL A 116 15.13 -20.38 0.51
N ARG A 117 16.42 -20.75 0.65
CA ARG A 117 16.86 -22.15 0.62
C ARG A 117 16.38 -22.92 1.83
N VAL A 118 16.52 -22.32 3.01
CA VAL A 118 16.06 -22.90 4.27
C VAL A 118 14.54 -23.07 4.26
N PHE A 119 13.80 -22.05 3.82
CA PHE A 119 12.34 -22.11 3.81
C PHE A 119 11.80 -23.09 2.77
N ALA A 120 12.37 -23.16 1.56
CA ALA A 120 12.00 -24.14 0.56
C ALA A 120 12.29 -25.59 1.04
N SER A 121 13.37 -25.79 1.78
CA SER A 121 13.66 -27.09 2.41
C SER A 121 12.62 -27.44 3.48
N ALA A 122 12.19 -26.48 4.29
CA ALA A 122 11.13 -26.68 5.28
C ALA A 122 9.78 -27.03 4.63
N LEU A 123 9.41 -26.37 3.52
CA LEU A 123 8.20 -26.73 2.76
C LEU A 123 8.24 -28.15 2.19
N LYS A 124 9.42 -28.59 1.70
CA LYS A 124 9.62 -29.97 1.23
C LYS A 124 9.49 -30.98 2.37
N ALA A 125 9.93 -30.63 3.57
CA ALA A 125 9.74 -31.48 4.75
C ALA A 125 8.26 -31.61 5.15
N GLU A 126 7.42 -30.60 4.85
CA GLU A 126 5.95 -30.65 5.00
C GLU A 126 5.25 -31.37 3.81
N GLY A 127 6.00 -31.97 2.88
CA GLY A 127 5.46 -32.71 1.74
C GLY A 127 5.06 -31.87 0.53
N LEU A 128 5.39 -30.59 0.51
CA LEU A 128 5.09 -29.70 -0.63
C LEU A 128 6.18 -29.76 -1.70
N ASN A 129 5.77 -29.66 -2.96
CA ASN A 129 6.71 -29.34 -4.03
C ASN A 129 7.04 -27.85 -3.95
N ALA A 130 8.30 -27.49 -3.68
CA ALA A 130 8.73 -26.11 -3.51
C ALA A 130 10.00 -25.82 -4.32
N LYS A 131 10.01 -24.66 -5.01
CA LYS A 131 11.16 -24.12 -5.74
C LYS A 131 11.53 -22.76 -5.18
N TYR A 132 12.78 -22.58 -4.75
CA TYR A 132 13.29 -21.25 -4.43
C TYR A 132 13.82 -20.55 -5.68
N PHE A 133 13.81 -19.22 -5.65
CA PHE A 133 14.42 -18.35 -6.65
C PHE A 133 15.58 -17.59 -6.03
N ASP A 134 16.73 -17.69 -6.68
CA ASP A 134 17.93 -16.93 -6.34
C ASP A 134 18.14 -15.78 -7.34
N PRO A 135 18.58 -14.60 -6.91
CA PRO A 135 18.80 -13.46 -7.83
C PRO A 135 19.86 -13.72 -8.89
N SER A 136 20.72 -14.75 -8.73
CA SER A 136 21.68 -15.16 -9.74
C SER A 136 21.08 -16.06 -10.83
N ASP A 137 19.88 -16.60 -10.63
CA ASP A 137 19.25 -17.52 -11.57
C ASP A 137 18.70 -16.76 -12.81
N PRO A 138 18.70 -17.39 -14.00
CA PRO A 138 18.16 -16.76 -15.22
C PRO A 138 16.68 -16.41 -15.13
N ASP A 139 15.91 -17.17 -14.37
CA ASP A 139 14.47 -17.03 -14.17
C ASP A 139 14.09 -16.09 -13.00
N TRP A 140 15.06 -15.39 -12.40
CA TRP A 140 14.82 -14.42 -11.35
C TRP A 140 13.82 -13.33 -11.75
N PRO A 141 12.71 -13.11 -11.00
CA PRO A 141 11.63 -12.26 -11.48
C PRO A 141 11.76 -10.77 -11.14
N ILE A 142 12.58 -10.37 -10.16
CA ILE A 142 12.64 -8.99 -9.68
C ILE A 142 13.80 -8.24 -10.32
N MET A 143 13.51 -7.50 -11.38
CA MET A 143 14.48 -6.62 -12.07
C MET A 143 14.38 -5.19 -11.56
N THR A 144 15.53 -4.52 -11.43
CA THR A 144 15.62 -3.17 -10.89
C THR A 144 16.44 -2.24 -11.80
N ASP A 145 16.37 -0.94 -11.50
CA ASP A 145 17.36 0.04 -11.96
C ASP A 145 18.74 -0.19 -11.28
N ASP A 146 19.73 0.62 -11.66
CA ASP A 146 21.11 0.57 -11.14
C ASP A 146 21.33 1.49 -9.92
N ASN A 147 20.24 1.92 -9.24
CA ASN A 147 20.34 2.71 -8.01
C ASN A 147 20.63 1.79 -6.80
N PHE A 148 21.87 1.27 -6.76
CA PHE A 148 22.28 0.32 -5.72
C PHE A 148 22.09 0.89 -4.31
N SER A 149 21.74 0.02 -3.36
CA SER A 149 21.36 0.25 -1.95
C SER A 149 19.94 0.81 -1.75
N ASP A 150 19.30 1.31 -2.82
CA ASP A 150 17.90 1.77 -2.80
C ASP A 150 17.24 1.64 -4.19
N ALA A 151 17.46 0.50 -4.84
CA ALA A 151 17.03 0.23 -6.20
C ALA A 151 15.50 0.24 -6.34
N ASN A 152 15.03 0.65 -7.52
CA ASN A 152 13.60 0.66 -7.84
C ASN A 152 13.28 -0.51 -8.79
N PRO A 153 12.31 -1.35 -8.46
CA PRO A 153 11.82 -2.39 -9.35
C PRO A 153 11.25 -1.83 -10.66
N LEU A 154 11.63 -2.43 -11.78
CA LEU A 154 11.09 -2.18 -13.11
C LEU A 154 9.79 -2.98 -13.25
N VAL A 155 8.68 -2.39 -12.80
CA VAL A 155 7.41 -3.10 -12.54
C VAL A 155 6.93 -3.93 -13.72
N ASP A 156 6.86 -3.35 -14.93
CA ASP A 156 6.35 -4.03 -16.11
C ASP A 156 7.22 -5.23 -16.50
N LEU A 157 8.54 -5.07 -16.39
CA LEU A 157 9.50 -6.15 -16.63
C LEU A 157 9.36 -7.25 -15.55
N CYS A 158 9.23 -6.87 -14.30
CA CYS A 158 9.01 -7.82 -13.21
C CYS A 158 7.71 -8.61 -13.41
N VAL A 159 6.60 -7.94 -13.71
CA VAL A 159 5.30 -8.57 -13.96
C VAL A 159 5.39 -9.56 -15.12
N LYS A 160 6.06 -9.17 -16.22
CA LYS A 160 6.30 -10.07 -17.36
C LYS A 160 7.04 -11.32 -16.92
N ARG A 161 8.15 -11.18 -16.20
CA ARG A 161 8.98 -12.30 -15.71
C ARG A 161 8.25 -13.19 -14.69
N VAL A 162 7.44 -12.59 -13.82
CA VAL A 162 6.57 -13.37 -12.91
C VAL A 162 5.62 -14.25 -13.69
N ARG A 163 4.98 -13.74 -14.75
CA ARG A 163 4.09 -14.52 -15.62
C ARG A 163 4.81 -15.64 -16.39
N GLU A 164 6.03 -15.38 -16.82
CA GLU A 164 6.84 -16.34 -17.58
C GLU A 164 7.43 -17.45 -16.72
N HIS A 165 7.86 -17.16 -15.49
CA HIS A 165 8.68 -18.09 -14.69
C HIS A 165 7.99 -18.57 -13.41
N VAL A 166 7.05 -17.80 -12.84
CA VAL A 166 6.42 -18.13 -11.55
C VAL A 166 5.03 -18.73 -11.74
N VAL A 167 4.21 -18.15 -12.61
CA VAL A 167 2.83 -18.65 -12.86
C VAL A 167 2.81 -20.10 -13.30
N PRO A 168 3.67 -20.59 -14.22
CA PRO A 168 3.68 -22.00 -14.61
C PRO A 168 3.98 -22.97 -13.47
N LEU A 169 4.77 -22.54 -12.47
CA LEU A 169 5.02 -23.35 -11.28
C LEU A 169 3.78 -23.46 -10.40
N LEU A 170 3.05 -22.37 -10.22
CA LEU A 170 1.76 -22.40 -9.51
C LEU A 170 0.76 -23.32 -10.19
N ASP A 171 0.70 -23.29 -11.52
CA ASP A 171 -0.20 -24.14 -12.31
C ASP A 171 0.19 -25.63 -12.21
N SER A 172 1.48 -25.95 -11.99
CA SER A 172 1.97 -27.30 -11.72
C SER A 172 1.88 -27.74 -10.26
N GLY A 173 1.30 -26.92 -9.36
CA GLY A 173 1.18 -27.24 -7.94
C GLY A 173 2.48 -27.04 -7.15
N THR A 174 3.48 -26.38 -7.72
CA THR A 174 4.72 -26.05 -7.05
C THR A 174 4.59 -24.72 -6.31
N VAL A 175 5.09 -24.63 -5.08
CA VAL A 175 5.13 -23.39 -4.28
C VAL A 175 6.43 -22.64 -4.57
N PRO A 176 6.38 -21.47 -5.25
CA PRO A 176 7.56 -20.63 -5.45
C PRO A 176 7.92 -19.91 -4.15
N VAL A 177 9.22 -19.92 -3.80
CA VAL A 177 9.78 -19.18 -2.66
C VAL A 177 10.74 -18.12 -3.18
N ILE A 178 10.42 -16.86 -2.96
CA ILE A 178 11.13 -15.70 -3.53
C ILE A 178 11.90 -14.97 -2.43
N ALA A 179 13.16 -14.62 -2.68
CA ALA A 179 13.91 -13.73 -1.80
C ALA A 179 13.28 -12.33 -1.86
N GLY A 180 12.81 -11.83 -0.73
CA GLY A 180 12.36 -10.44 -0.61
C GLY A 180 13.57 -9.48 -0.64
N PHE A 181 13.32 -8.16 -0.68
CA PHE A 181 14.35 -7.14 -0.55
C PHE A 181 15.38 -7.08 -1.68
N VAL A 182 15.62 -8.17 -2.40
CA VAL A 182 16.67 -8.32 -3.41
C VAL A 182 16.11 -8.12 -4.81
N GLY A 183 16.90 -7.50 -5.68
CA GLY A 183 16.66 -7.36 -7.11
C GLY A 183 17.90 -7.71 -7.92
N ARG A 184 17.78 -7.59 -9.25
CA ARG A 184 18.88 -7.71 -10.18
C ARG A 184 18.78 -6.63 -11.24
N SER A 185 19.86 -5.90 -11.47
CA SER A 185 19.94 -4.89 -12.51
C SER A 185 20.05 -5.51 -13.92
N ALA A 186 19.82 -4.71 -14.95
CA ALA A 186 19.99 -5.14 -16.34
C ALA A 186 21.40 -5.63 -16.63
N GLY A 187 22.42 -5.06 -15.95
CA GLY A 187 23.81 -5.49 -16.01
C GLY A 187 24.12 -6.80 -15.28
N GLY A 188 23.12 -7.47 -14.69
CA GLY A 188 23.25 -8.73 -13.99
C GLY A 188 23.78 -8.63 -12.56
N LYS A 189 24.02 -7.41 -12.05
CA LYS A 189 24.47 -7.20 -10.67
C LYS A 189 23.29 -7.31 -9.70
N ILE A 190 23.56 -7.86 -8.52
CA ILE A 190 22.58 -7.92 -7.44
C ILE A 190 22.38 -6.51 -6.87
N SER A 191 21.15 -6.16 -6.57
CA SER A 191 20.75 -4.89 -5.98
C SER A 191 19.85 -5.10 -4.78
N THR A 192 19.81 -4.14 -3.87
CA THR A 192 18.85 -4.13 -2.76
C THR A 192 17.82 -3.03 -2.97
N ILE A 193 16.55 -3.34 -2.67
CA ILE A 193 15.41 -2.43 -2.88
C ILE A 193 15.33 -1.36 -1.75
N GLY A 194 16.12 -1.54 -0.71
CA GLY A 194 16.09 -0.68 0.46
C GLY A 194 14.95 -1.00 1.43
N ARG A 195 14.59 -0.06 2.31
CA ARG A 195 13.57 -0.28 3.35
C ARG A 195 12.21 -0.66 2.77
N GLY A 196 11.58 -1.69 3.34
CA GLY A 196 10.31 -2.23 2.84
C GLY A 196 10.46 -3.11 1.60
N GLY A 197 11.68 -3.46 1.19
CA GLY A 197 11.95 -4.22 -0.03
C GLY A 197 11.25 -5.57 -0.09
N SER A 198 11.13 -6.32 1.01
CA SER A 198 10.39 -7.59 1.02
C SER A 198 8.88 -7.42 0.82
N ASP A 199 8.29 -6.33 1.34
CA ASP A 199 6.88 -6.00 1.10
C ASP A 199 6.68 -5.56 -0.36
N THR A 200 7.63 -4.78 -0.90
CA THR A 200 7.68 -4.41 -2.33
C THR A 200 7.71 -5.66 -3.22
N THR A 201 8.57 -6.62 -2.92
CA THR A 201 8.62 -7.90 -3.63
C THR A 201 7.27 -8.62 -3.59
N ALA A 202 6.61 -8.69 -2.42
CA ALA A 202 5.31 -9.33 -2.26
C ALA A 202 4.22 -8.65 -3.12
N PHE A 203 4.21 -7.33 -3.19
CA PHE A 203 3.24 -6.59 -4.00
C PHE A 203 3.45 -6.79 -5.51
N ILE A 204 4.71 -6.82 -5.96
CA ILE A 204 5.04 -7.11 -7.36
C ILE A 204 4.64 -8.54 -7.72
N MET A 205 4.92 -9.51 -6.84
CA MET A 205 4.51 -10.90 -7.04
C MET A 205 3.00 -11.03 -7.13
N ALA A 206 2.25 -10.32 -6.28
CA ALA A 206 0.80 -10.33 -6.31
C ALA A 206 0.24 -9.77 -7.63
N LYS A 207 0.78 -8.64 -8.09
CA LYS A 207 0.40 -8.05 -9.38
C LYS A 207 0.72 -8.97 -10.56
N GLY A 208 1.90 -9.58 -10.56
CA GLY A 208 2.34 -10.47 -11.64
C GLY A 208 1.56 -11.78 -11.73
N THR A 209 1.18 -12.38 -10.60
CA THR A 209 0.41 -13.62 -10.52
C THR A 209 -1.10 -13.41 -10.60
N GLY A 210 -1.58 -12.16 -10.45
CA GLY A 210 -2.99 -11.86 -10.30
C GLY A 210 -3.56 -12.46 -9.03
N ALA A 211 -2.81 -12.36 -7.92
CA ALA A 211 -3.24 -12.86 -6.61
C ALA A 211 -4.47 -12.10 -6.10
N GLU A 212 -5.33 -12.80 -5.38
CA GLU A 212 -6.53 -12.21 -4.78
C GLU A 212 -6.21 -11.43 -3.50
N GLU A 213 -5.11 -11.77 -2.83
CA GLU A 213 -4.72 -11.16 -1.56
C GLU A 213 -3.21 -11.32 -1.31
N VAL A 214 -2.64 -10.34 -0.62
CA VAL A 214 -1.32 -10.45 0.00
C VAL A 214 -1.49 -10.61 1.50
N VAL A 215 -0.84 -11.62 2.09
CA VAL A 215 -0.83 -11.83 3.54
C VAL A 215 0.57 -11.50 4.08
N LEU A 216 0.66 -10.47 4.90
CA LEU A 216 1.90 -10.10 5.60
C LEU A 216 1.89 -10.69 7.00
N VAL A 217 2.79 -11.64 7.24
CA VAL A 217 2.94 -12.31 8.55
C VAL A 217 4.04 -11.61 9.35
N THR A 218 3.68 -11.04 10.48
CA THR A 218 4.56 -10.22 11.34
C THR A 218 4.42 -10.61 12.82
N ASP A 219 5.18 -10.00 13.70
CA ASP A 219 5.09 -10.18 15.16
C ASP A 219 3.97 -9.38 15.83
N ALA A 220 3.36 -8.44 15.12
CA ALA A 220 2.21 -7.67 15.60
C ALA A 220 0.87 -8.31 15.16
N ASP A 221 -0.18 -8.10 15.95
CA ASP A 221 -1.54 -8.61 15.67
C ASP A 221 -2.29 -7.83 14.57
N GLY A 222 -1.60 -7.09 13.74
CA GLY A 222 -2.13 -6.17 12.75
C GLY A 222 -1.69 -4.74 13.03
N ILE A 223 -2.37 -3.77 12.42
CA ILE A 223 -2.13 -2.34 12.63
C ILE A 223 -2.96 -1.86 13.82
N LEU A 224 -2.33 -1.20 14.76
CA LEU A 224 -2.97 -0.72 15.98
C LEU A 224 -3.31 0.78 15.88
N THR A 225 -4.26 1.24 16.69
CA THR A 225 -4.67 2.64 16.76
C THR A 225 -3.60 3.57 17.34
N ALA A 226 -2.59 3.03 18.02
CA ALA A 226 -1.42 3.73 18.56
C ALA A 226 -0.27 2.75 18.79
N ASP A 227 0.93 3.26 19.08
CA ASP A 227 2.04 2.44 19.53
C ASP A 227 1.69 1.81 20.92
N PRO A 228 1.64 0.48 21.04
CA PRO A 228 1.27 -0.18 22.30
C PRO A 228 2.29 0.04 23.42
N LYS A 229 3.52 0.47 23.09
CA LYS A 229 4.53 0.86 24.09
C LYS A 229 4.20 2.20 24.73
N LEU A 230 3.46 3.07 24.02
CA LEU A 230 3.03 4.37 24.51
C LEU A 230 1.61 4.31 25.08
N ILE A 231 0.72 3.58 24.43
CA ILE A 231 -0.70 3.49 24.78
C ILE A 231 -1.08 2.02 24.92
N SER A 232 -1.14 1.53 26.14
CA SER A 232 -1.46 0.12 26.46
C SER A 232 -2.87 -0.31 26.05
N SER A 233 -3.80 0.64 25.89
CA SER A 233 -5.17 0.42 25.42
C SER A 233 -5.31 0.48 23.90
N ALA A 234 -4.21 0.53 23.15
CA ALA A 234 -4.23 0.51 21.69
C ALA A 234 -4.98 -0.72 21.17
N ARG A 235 -5.85 -0.53 20.19
CA ARG A 235 -6.71 -1.57 19.62
C ARG A 235 -6.33 -1.82 18.16
N ARG A 236 -6.50 -3.08 17.71
CA ARG A 236 -6.30 -3.40 16.30
C ARG A 236 -7.38 -2.75 15.43
N LEU A 237 -6.93 -2.15 14.33
CA LEU A 237 -7.80 -1.71 13.26
C LEU A 237 -8.23 -2.93 12.43
N GLU A 238 -9.51 -3.04 12.11
CA GLU A 238 -10.01 -4.10 11.23
C GLU A 238 -9.69 -3.78 9.77
N ASN A 239 -9.90 -2.53 9.38
CA ASN A 239 -9.65 -2.04 8.03
C ASN A 239 -8.97 -0.68 8.07
N ILE A 240 -8.10 -0.42 7.11
CA ILE A 240 -7.48 0.88 6.88
C ILE A 240 -7.24 1.06 5.39
N ASP A 241 -7.47 2.26 4.86
CA ASP A 241 -7.04 2.58 3.51
C ASP A 241 -5.57 3.04 3.48
N VAL A 242 -4.93 2.85 2.32
CA VAL A 242 -3.50 3.19 2.15
C VAL A 242 -3.20 4.66 2.43
N ARG A 243 -4.13 5.59 2.15
CA ARG A 243 -3.92 7.03 2.40
C ARG A 243 -3.89 7.33 3.88
N SER A 244 -4.82 6.75 4.64
CA SER A 244 -4.84 6.84 6.10
C SER A 244 -3.61 6.17 6.72
N LEU A 245 -3.18 5.02 6.18
CA LEU A 245 -1.97 4.33 6.62
C LEU A 245 -0.71 5.19 6.44
N ILE A 246 -0.58 5.90 5.33
CA ILE A 246 0.53 6.83 5.09
C ILE A 246 0.52 7.95 6.13
N GLY A 247 -0.65 8.54 6.39
CA GLY A 247 -0.77 9.57 7.43
C GLY A 247 -0.37 9.09 8.83
N LEU A 248 -0.59 7.81 9.15
CA LEU A 248 -0.14 7.20 10.40
C LEU A 248 1.36 6.87 10.39
N ALA A 249 1.91 6.45 9.25
CA ALA A 249 3.34 6.12 9.12
C ALA A 249 4.24 7.34 9.38
N ASP A 250 3.72 8.55 9.14
CA ASP A 250 4.40 9.83 9.43
C ASP A 250 4.63 10.06 10.93
N SER A 251 3.82 9.45 11.77
CA SER A 251 3.95 9.54 13.22
C SER A 251 4.92 8.52 13.84
N GLY A 252 5.69 7.79 13.02
CA GLY A 252 6.73 6.85 13.50
C GLY A 252 6.27 5.39 13.66
N THR A 253 5.02 5.05 13.35
CA THR A 253 4.51 3.68 13.36
C THR A 253 4.98 2.92 12.12
N LYS A 254 5.89 1.94 12.31
CA LYS A 254 6.61 1.23 11.24
C LYS A 254 5.91 -0.09 10.86
N PHE A 255 4.72 -0.07 10.28
CA PHE A 255 4.08 -1.33 9.87
C PHE A 255 4.43 -1.74 8.43
N ILE A 256 4.33 -0.83 7.47
CA ILE A 256 4.73 -1.03 6.08
C ILE A 256 5.45 0.24 5.63
N HIS A 257 6.60 0.06 5.01
CA HIS A 257 7.36 1.21 4.52
C HIS A 257 6.64 1.84 3.33
N ARG A 258 6.61 3.18 3.26
CA ARG A 258 5.91 3.92 2.20
C ARG A 258 6.38 3.55 0.80
N LYS A 259 7.69 3.35 0.62
CA LYS A 259 8.26 2.90 -0.66
C LYS A 259 7.54 1.65 -1.16
N ALA A 260 7.25 0.68 -0.30
CA ALA A 260 6.53 -0.52 -0.68
C ALA A 260 5.10 -0.23 -1.15
N LEU A 261 4.40 0.70 -0.51
CA LEU A 261 3.02 1.05 -0.85
C LEU A 261 2.85 1.61 -2.27
N ARG A 262 3.92 2.13 -2.90
CA ARG A 262 3.92 2.55 -4.32
C ARG A 262 3.64 1.38 -5.27
N TYR A 263 4.04 0.18 -4.87
CA TYR A 263 3.94 -1.04 -5.68
C TYR A 263 2.70 -1.87 -5.37
N LYS A 264 1.93 -1.46 -4.34
CA LYS A 264 0.68 -2.12 -4.00
C LYS A 264 -0.38 -1.84 -5.06
N ASP A 265 -0.90 -2.90 -5.65
CA ASP A 265 -2.03 -2.80 -6.57
C ASP A 265 -3.29 -2.35 -5.80
N PRO A 266 -4.03 -1.31 -6.27
CA PRO A 266 -5.23 -0.82 -5.59
C PRO A 266 -6.31 -1.88 -5.37
N ASP A 267 -6.44 -2.82 -6.30
CA ASP A 267 -7.49 -3.84 -6.32
C ASP A 267 -7.13 -5.09 -5.51
N ILE A 268 -5.85 -5.26 -5.14
CA ILE A 268 -5.40 -6.40 -4.34
C ILE A 268 -5.32 -6.00 -2.87
N PRO A 269 -6.21 -6.50 -1.99
CA PRO A 269 -6.15 -6.23 -0.55
C PRO A 269 -4.89 -6.85 0.07
N VAL A 270 -4.43 -6.22 1.15
CA VAL A 270 -3.31 -6.72 1.96
C VAL A 270 -3.80 -6.97 3.37
N ARG A 271 -3.62 -8.18 3.86
CA ARG A 271 -3.95 -8.53 5.25
C ARG A 271 -2.70 -8.71 6.08
N VAL A 272 -2.64 -8.01 7.21
CA VAL A 272 -1.56 -8.10 8.19
C VAL A 272 -2.02 -8.98 9.34
N ILE A 273 -1.30 -10.08 9.59
CA ILE A 273 -1.62 -11.03 10.65
C ILE A 273 -0.39 -11.31 11.53
N SER A 274 -0.67 -11.77 12.75
CA SER A 274 0.37 -12.22 13.68
C SER A 274 0.96 -13.57 13.26
N ASN A 275 2.27 -13.72 13.41
CA ASN A 275 2.97 -15.01 13.25
C ASN A 275 2.57 -16.04 14.33
N LYS A 276 1.82 -15.62 15.35
CA LYS A 276 1.28 -16.48 16.41
C LYS A 276 -0.12 -17.02 16.10
N SER A 277 -0.77 -16.52 15.04
CA SER A 277 -2.19 -16.80 14.76
C SER A 277 -2.48 -18.26 14.44
N GLY A 278 -1.51 -19.05 13.99
CA GLY A 278 -1.71 -20.48 13.66
C GLY A 278 -2.60 -20.73 12.43
N ASP A 279 -3.06 -19.69 11.74
CA ASP A 279 -3.89 -19.77 10.54
C ASP A 279 -3.65 -18.56 9.62
N LEU A 280 -3.46 -18.82 8.33
CA LEU A 280 -3.35 -17.75 7.33
C LEU A 280 -4.67 -17.01 7.10
N GLN A 281 -5.80 -17.61 7.45
CA GLN A 281 -7.13 -16.97 7.38
C GLN A 281 -7.51 -16.21 8.67
N ALA A 282 -6.58 -16.09 9.61
CA ALA A 282 -6.82 -15.38 10.87
C ALA A 282 -7.25 -13.93 10.63
N LYS A 283 -8.07 -13.42 11.53
CA LYS A 283 -8.45 -12.00 11.55
C LYS A 283 -7.20 -11.14 11.77
N GLY A 284 -7.01 -10.17 10.90
CA GLY A 284 -5.92 -9.20 10.93
C GLY A 284 -6.42 -7.81 10.57
N THR A 285 -5.52 -6.92 10.17
CA THR A 285 -5.90 -5.64 9.57
C THR A 285 -5.89 -5.76 8.06
N ILE A 286 -6.98 -5.38 7.40
CA ILE A 286 -7.09 -5.34 5.94
C ILE A 286 -6.74 -3.94 5.45
N ILE A 287 -5.76 -3.85 4.55
CA ILE A 287 -5.34 -2.61 3.90
C ILE A 287 -5.88 -2.60 2.48
N THR A 288 -6.71 -1.61 2.16
CA THR A 288 -7.35 -1.44 0.86
C THR A 288 -6.87 -0.19 0.13
N GLY A 289 -7.19 -0.10 -1.18
CA GLY A 289 -6.80 1.03 -2.00
C GLY A 289 -5.32 1.00 -2.40
N GLY A 290 -4.88 2.05 -3.03
CA GLY A 290 -3.51 2.23 -3.52
C GLY A 290 -3.16 3.71 -3.60
N ILE A 291 -1.94 3.99 -4.03
CA ILE A 291 -1.44 5.33 -4.24
C ILE A 291 -1.05 5.47 -5.71
N ALA A 292 -1.23 6.67 -6.26
CA ALA A 292 -0.59 7.00 -7.53
C ALA A 292 0.94 6.90 -7.35
N SER A 293 1.59 6.19 -8.25
CA SER A 293 3.05 5.97 -8.20
C SER A 293 3.86 7.24 -8.47
N GLU A 294 3.24 8.25 -9.06
CA GLU A 294 3.86 9.51 -9.45
C GLU A 294 3.37 10.67 -8.58
N ILE A 295 4.22 11.70 -8.48
CA ILE A 295 3.82 12.96 -7.86
C ILE A 295 2.79 13.61 -8.78
N GLU A 296 1.58 13.78 -8.27
CA GLU A 296 0.46 14.40 -8.96
C GLU A 296 0.25 15.82 -8.46
N VAL A 297 0.10 16.77 -9.39
CA VAL A 297 -0.27 18.14 -9.06
C VAL A 297 -1.64 18.43 -9.66
N THR A 298 -2.60 18.77 -8.80
CA THR A 298 -4.00 18.96 -9.17
C THR A 298 -4.58 20.21 -8.50
N PHE A 299 -5.67 20.71 -9.05
CA PHE A 299 -6.54 21.60 -8.29
C PHE A 299 -7.28 20.80 -7.21
N ALA A 300 -7.25 21.29 -6.00
CA ALA A 300 -8.00 20.69 -4.90
C ALA A 300 -9.43 21.23 -4.79
N SER A 301 -9.74 22.33 -5.50
CA SER A 301 -11.09 22.90 -5.62
C SER A 301 -11.33 23.38 -7.06
N ALA A 302 -12.50 23.08 -7.60
CA ALA A 302 -12.93 23.57 -8.90
C ALA A 302 -13.35 25.05 -8.88
N THR A 303 -13.59 25.61 -7.70
CA THR A 303 -13.97 27.01 -7.48
C THR A 303 -12.92 27.75 -6.67
N PRO A 304 -12.84 29.08 -6.76
CA PRO A 304 -11.95 29.87 -5.91
C PRO A 304 -12.15 29.54 -4.43
N ALA A 305 -11.09 29.63 -3.68
CA ALA A 305 -11.11 29.57 -2.22
C ALA A 305 -10.97 30.97 -1.63
N MET A 306 -11.34 31.11 -0.36
CA MET A 306 -11.02 32.27 0.45
C MET A 306 -10.37 31.86 1.75
N ALA A 307 -9.46 32.69 2.26
CA ALA A 307 -8.83 32.53 3.56
C ALA A 307 -9.52 33.50 4.54
N VAL A 308 -10.11 32.94 5.58
CA VAL A 308 -10.72 33.70 6.68
C VAL A 308 -9.76 33.63 7.85
N THR A 309 -9.12 34.73 8.14
CA THR A 309 -8.19 34.86 9.25
C THR A 309 -8.92 35.43 10.46
N VAL A 310 -8.86 34.76 11.59
CA VAL A 310 -9.28 35.28 12.90
C VAL A 310 -8.01 35.48 13.71
N ALA A 311 -7.82 36.70 14.19
CA ALA A 311 -6.62 37.10 14.93
C ALA A 311 -6.99 37.71 16.29
N GLY A 312 -6.19 37.37 17.29
CA GLY A 312 -6.31 37.88 18.64
C GLY A 312 -5.36 37.15 19.57
N LYS A 313 -4.94 37.81 20.66
CA LYS A 313 -3.94 37.28 21.59
C LYS A 313 -4.39 35.92 22.15
N GLY A 314 -3.58 34.90 21.96
CA GLY A 314 -3.81 33.56 22.53
C GLY A 314 -5.01 32.81 21.93
N ILE A 315 -5.47 33.17 20.74
CA ILE A 315 -6.65 32.54 20.12
C ILE A 315 -6.48 31.01 19.95
N SER A 316 -5.27 30.54 19.68
CA SER A 316 -5.01 29.11 19.53
C SER A 316 -5.06 28.33 20.86
N GLU A 317 -4.98 29.02 21.99
CA GLU A 317 -5.13 28.43 23.32
C GLU A 317 -6.59 28.29 23.74
N ASN A 318 -7.53 28.90 22.98
CA ASN A 318 -8.95 28.77 23.24
C ASN A 318 -9.60 27.72 22.31
N PRO A 319 -9.68 26.46 22.73
CA PRO A 319 -10.21 25.38 21.89
C PRO A 319 -11.70 25.53 21.58
N ILE A 320 -12.43 26.29 22.39
CA ILE A 320 -13.87 26.49 22.21
C ILE A 320 -14.13 27.36 20.99
N ILE A 321 -13.43 28.50 20.87
CA ILE A 321 -13.55 29.41 19.70
C ILE A 321 -13.23 28.64 18.42
N LEU A 322 -12.12 27.92 18.42
CA LEU A 322 -11.70 27.13 17.26
C LEU A 322 -12.75 26.08 16.87
N SER A 323 -13.27 25.34 17.83
CA SER A 323 -14.30 24.33 17.63
C SER A 323 -15.59 24.95 17.10
N ASP A 324 -16.00 26.08 17.64
CA ASP A 324 -17.25 26.74 17.26
C ASP A 324 -17.17 27.34 15.86
N VAL A 325 -16.06 27.98 15.49
CA VAL A 325 -15.84 28.48 14.13
C VAL A 325 -15.83 27.31 13.12
N VAL A 326 -15.14 26.22 13.40
CA VAL A 326 -15.13 25.02 12.54
C VAL A 326 -16.55 24.46 12.40
N ARG A 327 -17.32 24.38 13.48
CA ARG A 327 -18.70 23.90 13.46
C ARG A 327 -19.59 24.78 12.60
N GLU A 328 -19.49 26.11 12.71
CA GLU A 328 -20.25 27.03 11.87
C GLU A 328 -19.84 26.94 10.40
N ILE A 329 -18.55 26.88 10.09
CA ILE A 329 -18.08 26.64 8.72
C ILE A 329 -18.73 25.37 8.15
N ARG A 330 -18.71 24.27 8.90
CA ARG A 330 -19.21 22.97 8.45
C ARG A 330 -20.73 22.91 8.22
N LYS A 331 -21.51 23.81 8.80
CA LYS A 331 -22.95 23.93 8.52
C LYS A 331 -23.24 24.50 7.12
N HIS A 332 -22.35 25.33 6.60
CA HIS A 332 -22.59 26.11 5.39
C HIS A 332 -21.58 25.83 4.26
N SER A 333 -20.43 25.24 4.57
CA SER A 333 -19.33 25.04 3.62
C SER A 333 -18.44 23.87 4.03
N SER A 334 -17.45 23.54 3.19
CA SER A 334 -16.38 22.60 3.51
C SER A 334 -15.16 23.36 4.02
N LEU A 335 -14.42 22.75 4.96
CA LEU A 335 -13.12 23.23 5.37
C LEU A 335 -12.05 22.60 4.45
N LEU A 336 -11.35 23.44 3.68
CA LEU A 336 -10.28 23.01 2.76
C LEU A 336 -8.94 22.86 3.46
N GLY A 337 -8.70 23.67 4.49
CA GLY A 337 -7.47 23.65 5.28
C GLY A 337 -7.57 24.56 6.49
N LEU A 338 -6.70 24.33 7.45
CA LEU A 338 -6.57 25.11 8.68
C LEU A 338 -5.09 25.35 8.97
N SER A 339 -4.75 26.60 9.27
CA SER A 339 -3.42 26.95 9.80
C SER A 339 -3.61 27.76 11.08
N ALA A 340 -2.90 27.38 12.13
CA ALA A 340 -2.99 28.05 13.42
C ALA A 340 -1.58 28.39 13.91
N ASN A 341 -1.44 29.60 14.42
CA ASN A 341 -0.30 30.02 15.23
C ASN A 341 -0.81 30.62 16.55
N PHE A 342 0.08 31.14 17.38
CA PHE A 342 -0.29 31.62 18.71
C PHE A 342 -1.38 32.68 18.71
N ASP A 343 -1.32 33.65 17.77
CA ASP A 343 -2.19 34.84 17.72
C ASP A 343 -3.18 34.84 16.55
N SER A 344 -3.19 33.81 15.71
CA SER A 344 -4.14 33.77 14.59
C SER A 344 -4.43 32.36 14.12
N VAL A 345 -5.64 32.21 13.57
CA VAL A 345 -6.08 30.98 12.89
C VAL A 345 -6.62 31.36 11.53
N ILE A 346 -6.19 30.65 10.50
CA ILE A 346 -6.62 30.84 9.10
C ILE A 346 -7.45 29.64 8.68
N PHE A 347 -8.69 29.89 8.30
CA PHE A 347 -9.60 28.87 7.74
C PHE A 347 -9.66 29.05 6.23
N TYR A 348 -9.29 28.05 5.47
CA TYR A 348 -9.43 28.01 4.02
C TYR A 348 -10.74 27.33 3.67
N ILE A 349 -11.62 28.04 3.00
CA ILE A 349 -12.95 27.53 2.62
C ILE A 349 -13.25 27.88 1.16
N PRO A 350 -14.15 27.17 0.45
CA PRO A 350 -14.61 27.59 -0.87
C PRO A 350 -15.19 28.99 -0.81
N GLN A 351 -14.87 29.82 -1.82
CA GLN A 351 -15.40 31.15 -1.91
C GLN A 351 -16.92 31.09 -2.18
N THR A 352 -17.68 31.85 -1.42
CA THR A 352 -19.12 31.96 -1.57
C THR A 352 -19.49 33.38 -2.01
N THR A 353 -20.56 33.53 -2.76
CA THR A 353 -21.15 34.81 -3.12
C THR A 353 -21.99 35.41 -1.98
N SER A 354 -22.37 34.61 -1.00
CA SER A 354 -23.12 35.02 0.16
C SER A 354 -22.22 35.39 1.32
N ASN A 355 -22.40 36.55 1.90
CA ASN A 355 -21.69 36.98 3.11
C ASN A 355 -22.25 36.35 4.40
N THR A 356 -23.20 35.43 4.31
CA THR A 356 -23.85 34.81 5.48
C THR A 356 -22.84 34.11 6.38
N ILE A 357 -21.96 33.27 5.80
CA ILE A 357 -20.94 32.56 6.59
C ILE A 357 -19.96 33.52 7.25
N LEU A 358 -19.53 34.58 6.54
CA LEU A 358 -18.59 35.55 7.09
C LEU A 358 -19.24 36.34 8.24
N LYS A 359 -20.52 36.71 8.08
CA LYS A 359 -21.29 37.35 9.13
C LYS A 359 -21.44 36.43 10.35
N THR A 360 -21.81 35.19 10.14
CA THR A 360 -21.95 34.22 11.24
C THR A 360 -20.63 34.00 12.01
N ILE A 361 -19.50 33.91 11.28
CA ILE A 361 -18.18 33.81 11.94
C ILE A 361 -17.87 35.08 12.70
N HIS A 362 -18.16 36.26 12.11
CA HIS A 362 -17.92 37.55 12.79
C HIS A 362 -18.78 37.69 14.05
N ASP A 363 -20.09 37.44 13.98
CA ASP A 363 -20.98 37.49 15.12
C ASP A 363 -20.54 36.55 16.24
N LEU A 364 -20.06 35.36 15.84
CA LEU A 364 -19.52 34.37 16.78
C LEU A 364 -18.28 34.90 17.50
N ILE A 365 -17.25 35.38 16.80
CA ILE A 365 -16.03 35.87 17.43
C ILE A 365 -16.29 37.09 18.35
N VAL A 366 -17.21 37.96 17.96
CA VAL A 366 -17.64 39.12 18.79
C VAL A 366 -18.30 38.67 20.10
N SER A 367 -19.05 37.55 20.06
CA SER A 367 -19.74 37.03 21.26
C SER A 367 -18.79 36.55 22.34
N TYR A 368 -17.53 36.25 22.02
CA TYR A 368 -16.52 35.86 23.01
C TYR A 368 -15.95 37.02 23.83
N GLY A 369 -16.29 38.30 23.47
CA GLY A 369 -15.96 39.47 24.25
C GLY A 369 -14.44 39.79 24.33
N GLU A 370 -13.62 39.07 23.60
CA GLU A 370 -12.16 39.31 23.53
C GLU A 370 -11.87 40.20 22.30
N ALA A 371 -10.67 40.81 22.28
CA ALA A 371 -10.21 41.68 21.21
C ALA A 371 -9.82 40.82 19.97
N LEU A 372 -10.81 40.21 19.33
CA LEU A 372 -10.64 39.40 18.12
C LEU A 372 -10.99 40.23 16.89
N ALA A 373 -10.24 40.04 15.82
CA ALA A 373 -10.50 40.64 14.52
C ALA A 373 -10.54 39.58 13.44
N MET A 374 -11.32 39.88 12.37
CA MET A 374 -11.41 39.01 11.21
C MET A 374 -10.95 39.72 9.95
N ALA A 375 -10.15 39.05 9.13
CA ALA A 375 -9.79 39.47 7.79
C ALA A 375 -10.11 38.38 6.77
N VAL A 376 -10.42 38.77 5.54
CA VAL A 376 -10.73 37.80 4.47
C VAL A 376 -9.91 38.13 3.24
N GLN A 377 -9.20 37.10 2.76
CA GLN A 377 -8.52 37.11 1.46
C GLN A 377 -9.32 36.28 0.46
N HIS A 378 -9.80 36.92 -0.60
CA HIS A 378 -10.59 36.29 -1.65
C HIS A 378 -9.77 35.82 -2.84
N ASN A 379 -10.40 35.07 -3.74
CA ASN A 379 -9.87 34.68 -5.06
C ASN A 379 -8.56 33.92 -4.98
N LEU A 380 -8.53 32.89 -4.14
CA LEU A 380 -7.39 31.98 -4.04
C LEU A 380 -7.64 30.69 -4.84
N ALA A 381 -6.61 30.24 -5.55
CA ALA A 381 -6.57 28.91 -6.12
C ALA A 381 -5.94 27.95 -5.10
N PHE A 382 -6.52 26.78 -4.97
CA PHE A 382 -6.10 25.73 -4.06
C PHE A 382 -5.45 24.61 -4.87
N LEU A 383 -4.11 24.59 -4.91
CA LEU A 383 -3.29 23.63 -5.61
C LEU A 383 -2.79 22.57 -4.62
N LYS A 384 -2.81 21.32 -5.02
CA LYS A 384 -2.35 20.21 -4.20
C LYS A 384 -1.34 19.37 -4.95
N VAL A 385 -0.16 19.23 -4.38
CA VAL A 385 0.86 18.25 -4.76
C VAL A 385 0.67 17.03 -3.88
N LYS A 386 0.48 15.87 -4.47
CA LYS A 386 0.38 14.58 -3.79
C LYS A 386 1.42 13.64 -4.35
N GLY A 387 1.99 12.81 -3.53
CA GLY A 387 2.88 11.74 -3.98
C GLY A 387 3.56 11.06 -2.82
N VAL A 388 3.92 9.81 -3.03
CA VAL A 388 4.74 9.08 -2.08
C VAL A 388 6.17 9.57 -2.18
N GLY A 389 6.79 9.89 -1.05
CA GLY A 389 8.17 10.36 -0.99
C GLY A 389 8.34 11.86 -1.17
N LEU A 390 7.26 12.65 -1.14
CA LEU A 390 7.38 14.12 -1.11
C LEU A 390 8.24 14.59 0.06
N GLU A 391 8.07 14.00 1.23
CA GLU A 391 8.86 14.27 2.43
C GLU A 391 10.28 13.71 2.38
N GLU A 392 10.52 12.70 1.55
CA GLU A 392 11.83 12.09 1.30
C GLU A 392 12.59 12.78 0.16
N THR A 393 11.96 13.77 -0.51
CA THR A 393 12.56 14.53 -1.60
C THR A 393 13.09 15.86 -1.07
N PRO A 394 14.39 15.96 -0.72
CA PRO A 394 14.96 17.21 -0.16
C PRO A 394 14.76 18.37 -1.11
N GLY A 395 14.33 19.51 -0.56
CA GLY A 395 14.23 20.76 -1.29
C GLY A 395 13.00 20.90 -2.20
N ILE A 396 12.04 19.98 -2.21
CA ILE A 396 10.84 20.08 -3.08
C ILE A 396 10.06 21.39 -2.83
N ILE A 397 9.87 21.79 -1.57
CA ILE A 397 9.21 23.05 -1.19
C ILE A 397 10.00 24.24 -1.73
N GLY A 398 11.32 24.21 -1.59
CA GLY A 398 12.21 25.26 -2.11
C GLY A 398 12.10 25.39 -3.64
N ARG A 399 12.12 24.29 -4.38
CA ARG A 399 11.96 24.30 -5.85
C ARG A 399 10.60 24.86 -6.26
N ILE A 400 9.51 24.44 -5.62
CA ILE A 400 8.17 24.99 -5.87
C ILE A 400 8.17 26.51 -5.63
N SER A 401 8.65 26.95 -4.46
CA SER A 401 8.68 28.37 -4.10
C SER A 401 9.55 29.19 -5.04
N THR A 402 10.72 28.67 -5.46
CA THR A 402 11.61 29.32 -6.41
C THR A 402 10.95 29.43 -7.78
N SER A 403 10.36 28.36 -8.30
CA SER A 403 9.68 28.36 -9.59
C SER A 403 8.53 29.36 -9.63
N LEU A 404 7.72 29.44 -8.58
CA LEU A 404 6.63 30.43 -8.49
C LEU A 404 7.17 31.86 -8.39
N ARG A 405 8.19 32.11 -7.56
CA ARG A 405 8.86 33.42 -7.41
C ARG A 405 9.40 33.92 -8.74
N ASP A 406 10.10 33.10 -9.49
CA ASP A 406 10.76 33.46 -10.73
C ASP A 406 9.74 33.82 -11.85
N ASN A 407 8.49 33.44 -11.65
CA ASN A 407 7.34 33.79 -12.51
C ASN A 407 6.42 34.84 -11.86
N ASN A 408 6.86 35.57 -10.83
CA ASN A 408 6.11 36.60 -10.12
C ASN A 408 4.78 36.14 -9.51
N ILE A 409 4.67 34.87 -9.13
CA ILE A 409 3.50 34.29 -8.49
C ILE A 409 3.70 34.32 -6.98
N ASN A 410 2.85 35.05 -6.25
CA ASN A 410 2.89 35.10 -4.79
C ASN A 410 2.19 33.90 -4.16
N ILE A 411 2.75 33.38 -3.07
CA ILE A 411 2.17 32.32 -2.24
C ILE A 411 1.44 32.96 -1.07
N TYR A 412 0.13 32.78 -0.99
CA TYR A 412 -0.73 33.30 0.10
C TYR A 412 -0.85 32.33 1.28
N GLY A 413 -0.44 31.11 1.11
CA GLY A 413 -0.36 30.11 2.17
C GLY A 413 0.19 28.81 1.61
N MET A 414 0.87 28.09 2.50
CA MET A 414 1.39 26.74 2.21
C MET A 414 1.14 25.86 3.43
N LEU A 415 0.53 24.70 3.19
CA LEU A 415 0.29 23.70 4.21
C LEU A 415 1.02 22.42 3.77
N THR A 416 1.84 21.87 4.65
CA THR A 416 2.53 20.61 4.40
C THR A 416 1.91 19.53 5.28
N LEU A 417 1.50 18.47 4.63
CA LEU A 417 1.09 17.22 5.25
C LEU A 417 2.03 16.16 4.70
N ALA A 418 2.33 15.16 5.44
CA ALA A 418 3.36 14.19 5.10
C ALA A 418 3.43 13.77 3.62
N SER A 419 2.30 13.44 3.01
CA SER A 419 2.20 12.98 1.61
C SER A 419 1.62 14.03 0.68
N SER A 420 1.49 15.30 1.11
CA SER A 420 0.95 16.37 0.26
C SER A 420 1.44 17.75 0.68
N ILE A 421 1.61 18.60 -0.32
CA ILE A 421 1.86 20.02 -0.16
C ILE A 421 0.68 20.76 -0.76
N ILE A 422 0.09 21.66 0.00
CA ILE A 422 -1.00 22.52 -0.46
C ILE A 422 -0.43 23.91 -0.62
N VAL A 423 -0.71 24.55 -1.75
CA VAL A 423 -0.25 25.90 -2.06
C VAL A 423 -1.44 26.74 -2.47
N PHE A 424 -1.56 27.92 -1.87
CA PHE A 424 -2.58 28.93 -2.23
C PHE A 424 -1.91 30.06 -3.00
N VAL A 425 -2.36 30.28 -4.23
CA VAL A 425 -1.95 31.40 -5.11
C VAL A 425 -3.19 32.18 -5.53
N ARG A 426 -3.05 33.30 -6.24
CA ARG A 426 -4.20 33.98 -6.81
C ARG A 426 -4.89 33.09 -7.84
N TRP A 427 -6.20 33.20 -7.93
CA TRP A 427 -7.02 32.45 -8.87
C TRP A 427 -6.61 32.70 -10.33
N ASP A 428 -6.22 33.94 -10.65
CA ASP A 428 -5.80 34.34 -11.99
C ASP A 428 -4.48 33.66 -12.41
N ASP A 429 -3.62 33.35 -11.45
CA ASP A 429 -2.31 32.73 -11.68
C ASP A 429 -2.37 31.19 -11.69
N LYS A 430 -3.54 30.58 -11.48
CA LYS A 430 -3.71 29.15 -11.18
C LYS A 430 -3.16 28.21 -12.24
N GLU A 431 -3.39 28.50 -13.54
CA GLU A 431 -2.97 27.60 -14.63
C GLU A 431 -1.44 27.61 -14.80
N LEU A 432 -0.85 28.82 -14.71
CA LEU A 432 0.61 28.95 -14.75
C LEU A 432 1.24 28.26 -13.53
N ALA A 433 0.71 28.50 -12.34
CA ALA A 433 1.18 27.86 -11.12
C ALA A 433 1.07 26.34 -11.21
N LEU A 434 -0.03 25.79 -11.71
CA LEU A 434 -0.22 24.35 -11.91
C LEU A 434 0.84 23.78 -12.87
N SER A 435 1.09 24.45 -13.98
CA SER A 435 2.11 24.04 -14.97
C SER A 435 3.51 23.99 -14.36
N LEU A 436 3.90 25.06 -13.68
CA LEU A 436 5.22 25.18 -13.03
C LEU A 436 5.41 24.12 -11.94
N MET A 437 4.39 23.91 -11.11
CA MET A 437 4.44 22.89 -10.06
C MET A 437 4.52 21.47 -10.63
N LYS A 438 3.89 21.21 -11.80
CA LYS A 438 4.01 19.92 -12.51
C LYS A 438 5.43 19.69 -13.05
N GLN A 439 6.09 20.71 -13.57
CA GLN A 439 7.48 20.63 -14.02
C GLN A 439 8.41 20.28 -12.85
N VAL A 440 8.30 21.03 -11.75
CA VAL A 440 9.06 20.75 -10.51
C VAL A 440 8.81 19.33 -10.01
N ALA A 441 7.56 18.84 -10.09
CA ALA A 441 7.21 17.49 -9.64
C ALA A 441 7.85 16.38 -10.51
N LYS A 442 8.13 16.66 -11.78
CA LYS A 442 8.83 15.76 -12.71
C LYS A 442 10.35 15.82 -12.59
N GLY A 443 10.89 16.77 -11.83
CA GLY A 443 12.33 16.98 -11.69
C GLY A 443 12.95 17.85 -12.79
N GLU A 444 12.11 18.56 -13.55
CA GLU A 444 12.49 19.51 -14.60
C GLU A 444 12.76 20.91 -14.00
#